data_17564d32efc4ce8b534107681798d74c
#
_entry.id   17564d32efc4ce8b534107681798d74c
#
_cell.length_a   1.000
_cell.length_b   1.000
_cell.length_c   1.000
_cell.angle_alpha   90.00
_cell.angle_beta   90.00
_cell.angle_gamma   90.00
#
_symmetry.space_group_name_H-M   'P 1'
#
loop_
_entity.id
_entity.type
_entity.pdbx_description
1 polymer ?
#
loop_
_entity_poly.entity_id
_entity_poly.type
_entity_poly.pdbx_seq_one_letter_code
_entity_poly.pdbx_strand_id
1 'polypeptide(L)'
;MTATAKKQNPLKRHPSKLKKMSAYMILTLILISIVAVLFAFPLYWIITGSFKTGAAINSTTPEWWPSQWVLTNYQKLFAGKSAPLWQLAVPFSHSFSADGEPIYFSVGPTAPAALRWMINTVFMAVMSMILTCITAAMAGYALAKKRFVGRKLLFTLIVCAMALPKQVILIPLLREMSALNLYNTIWAVIFPIVGWPFGVFLMKQFSEGIPTEMLEAARIDGASEARTFVSVVLPMVKPGIGALAIFTFINSWNDYFMQLIMLSSTSNLTISLGIAKLQAENSTDFGLIMAGAALAAVPIIIIFLIFQKYFTKGIAMGAVKG
;
A
#
# COMPACT_ATOMS: atom_id res chain seq x y z
N MET A 1 54.01 50.11 -10.82
CA MET A 1 52.77 49.92 -11.59
C MET A 1 51.84 49.03 -10.74
N THR A 2 50.94 49.70 -10.04
CA THR A 2 50.01 49.11 -9.09
C THR A 2 48.68 48.77 -9.78
N ALA A 3 48.33 47.52 -9.94
CA ALA A 3 47.03 47.06 -10.50
C ALA A 3 45.99 47.03 -9.42
N THR A 4 45.03 47.91 -9.47
CA THR A 4 43.85 48.01 -8.57
C THR A 4 42.88 46.89 -8.91
N ALA A 5 42.71 45.91 -7.99
CA ALA A 5 41.70 44.89 -8.04
C ALA A 5 40.30 45.48 -7.77
N LYS A 6 39.43 45.43 -8.76
CA LYS A 6 38.04 45.86 -8.70
C LYS A 6 37.21 44.83 -7.88
N LYS A 7 36.83 45.20 -6.65
CA LYS A 7 35.95 44.46 -5.78
C LYS A 7 34.57 44.29 -6.44
N GLN A 8 34.23 43.09 -6.91
CA GLN A 8 32.88 42.77 -7.34
C GLN A 8 32.00 42.64 -6.09
N ASN A 9 30.91 43.38 -6.06
CA ASN A 9 29.92 43.43 -5.00
C ASN A 9 28.90 42.29 -5.22
N PRO A 10 28.85 41.24 -4.36
CA PRO A 10 27.85 40.17 -4.50
C PRO A 10 26.59 40.62 -3.77
N LEU A 11 25.44 40.49 -4.37
CA LEU A 11 24.07 40.62 -3.83
C LEU A 11 23.26 41.82 -4.38
N LYS A 12 23.02 41.81 -5.69
CA LYS A 12 21.76 42.33 -6.19
C LYS A 12 20.82 41.12 -6.40
N ARG A 13 20.09 40.73 -5.36
CA ARG A 13 18.90 39.87 -5.51
C ARG A 13 17.92 40.66 -6.39
N HIS A 14 17.73 40.23 -7.62
CA HIS A 14 16.61 40.68 -8.43
C HIS A 14 15.31 40.33 -7.68
N PRO A 15 14.40 41.30 -7.46
CA PRO A 15 13.07 40.96 -6.96
C PRO A 15 12.42 40.05 -8.00
N SER A 16 11.99 38.87 -7.58
CA SER A 16 11.21 37.95 -8.40
C SER A 16 9.95 38.70 -8.84
N LYS A 17 9.91 39.15 -10.11
CA LYS A 17 8.69 39.67 -10.70
C LYS A 17 7.64 38.56 -10.58
N LEU A 18 6.65 38.74 -9.73
CA LEU A 18 5.43 37.93 -9.69
C LEU A 18 4.88 37.91 -11.11
N LYS A 19 5.06 36.79 -11.80
CA LYS A 19 4.57 36.60 -13.17
C LYS A 19 3.05 36.76 -13.09
N LYS A 20 2.49 37.78 -13.75
CA LYS A 20 1.02 37.93 -13.84
C LYS A 20 0.47 36.59 -14.36
N MET A 21 -0.38 35.95 -13.56
CA MET A 21 -0.99 34.68 -13.94
C MET A 21 -1.86 34.93 -15.18
N SER A 22 -1.67 34.11 -16.22
CA SER A 22 -2.53 34.14 -17.41
C SER A 22 -3.96 33.76 -17.02
N ALA A 23 -4.96 34.32 -17.71
CA ALA A 23 -6.36 33.95 -17.53
C ALA A 23 -6.58 32.44 -17.64
N TYR A 24 -5.88 31.77 -18.56
CA TYR A 24 -5.86 30.32 -18.69
C TYR A 24 -5.38 29.62 -17.38
N MET A 25 -4.32 30.13 -16.77
CA MET A 25 -3.78 29.57 -15.52
C MET A 25 -4.76 29.73 -14.35
N ILE A 26 -5.47 30.86 -14.29
CA ILE A 26 -6.51 31.11 -13.29
C ILE A 26 -7.67 30.13 -13.50
N LEU A 27 -8.15 30.00 -14.75
CA LEU A 27 -9.24 29.07 -15.08
C LEU A 27 -8.87 27.62 -14.73
N THR A 28 -7.65 27.21 -15.06
CA THR A 28 -7.13 25.87 -14.73
C THR A 28 -7.10 25.64 -13.23
N LEU A 29 -6.62 26.61 -12.44
CA LEU A 29 -6.60 26.53 -10.98
C LEU A 29 -8.00 26.42 -10.38
N ILE A 30 -8.96 27.21 -10.89
CA ILE A 30 -10.35 27.14 -10.44
C ILE A 30 -10.92 25.74 -10.73
N LEU A 31 -10.74 25.23 -11.95
CA LEU A 31 -11.22 23.92 -12.34
C LEU A 31 -10.63 22.80 -11.47
N ILE A 32 -9.31 22.82 -11.29
CA ILE A 32 -8.63 21.83 -10.43
C ILE A 32 -9.11 21.93 -8.98
N SER A 33 -9.32 23.16 -8.45
CA SER A 33 -9.82 23.37 -7.11
C SER A 33 -11.24 22.82 -6.92
N ILE A 34 -12.13 23.02 -7.88
CA ILE A 34 -13.49 22.47 -7.87
C ILE A 34 -13.43 20.94 -7.85
N VAL A 35 -12.65 20.35 -8.75
CA VAL A 35 -12.44 18.90 -8.82
C VAL A 35 -11.87 18.36 -7.50
N ALA A 36 -10.87 19.03 -6.92
CA ALA A 36 -10.27 18.63 -5.65
C ALA A 36 -11.31 18.63 -4.51
N VAL A 37 -12.16 19.64 -4.42
CA VAL A 37 -13.25 19.74 -3.41
C VAL A 37 -14.25 18.60 -3.60
N LEU A 38 -14.66 18.32 -4.84
CA LEU A 38 -15.60 17.23 -5.14
C LEU A 38 -15.04 15.86 -4.72
N PHE A 39 -13.77 15.61 -4.99
CA PHE A 39 -13.11 14.36 -4.57
C PHE A 39 -12.82 14.28 -3.06
N ALA A 40 -12.58 15.40 -2.40
CA ALA A 40 -12.39 15.45 -0.95
C ALA A 40 -13.70 15.33 -0.16
N PHE A 41 -14.84 15.65 -0.78
CA PHE A 41 -16.15 15.70 -0.13
C PHE A 41 -16.55 14.36 0.55
N PRO A 42 -16.46 13.18 -0.10
CA PRO A 42 -16.81 11.92 0.56
C PRO A 42 -15.97 11.66 1.82
N LEU A 43 -14.68 11.98 1.78
CA LEU A 43 -13.79 11.83 2.94
C LEU A 43 -14.17 12.80 4.07
N TYR A 44 -14.43 14.06 3.72
CA TYR A 44 -14.94 15.05 4.65
C TYR A 44 -16.23 14.57 5.34
N TRP A 45 -17.17 14.01 4.56
CA TRP A 45 -18.44 13.52 5.06
C TRP A 45 -18.29 12.33 6.02
N ILE A 46 -17.43 11.37 5.68
CA ILE A 46 -17.14 10.21 6.53
C ILE A 46 -16.47 10.67 7.83
N ILE A 47 -15.47 11.54 7.76
CA ILE A 47 -14.73 12.00 8.94
C ILE A 47 -15.62 12.82 9.84
N THR A 48 -16.35 13.81 9.32
CA THR A 48 -17.26 14.63 10.14
C THR A 48 -18.43 13.81 10.65
N GLY A 49 -18.98 12.92 9.84
CA GLY A 49 -20.07 12.02 10.21
C GLY A 49 -19.71 11.07 11.35
N SER A 50 -18.46 10.63 11.44
CA SER A 50 -17.99 9.77 12.53
C SER A 50 -18.09 10.41 13.93
N PHE A 51 -18.15 11.74 13.98
CA PHE A 51 -18.29 12.52 15.22
C PHE A 51 -19.70 13.08 15.44
N LYS A 52 -20.67 12.80 14.56
CA LYS A 52 -22.06 13.26 14.72
C LYS A 52 -22.88 12.28 15.56
N THR A 53 -23.94 12.80 16.16
CA THR A 53 -24.95 11.95 16.82
C THR A 53 -25.75 11.16 15.77
N GLY A 54 -26.32 10.00 16.15
CA GLY A 54 -27.18 9.21 15.26
C GLY A 54 -28.38 10.00 14.72
N ALA A 55 -28.96 10.90 15.53
CA ALA A 55 -30.04 11.78 15.11
C ALA A 55 -29.60 12.75 14.00
N ALA A 56 -28.42 13.36 14.12
CA ALA A 56 -27.87 14.27 13.13
C ALA A 56 -27.51 13.58 11.80
N ILE A 57 -27.04 12.34 11.86
CA ILE A 57 -26.70 11.54 10.67
C ILE A 57 -27.97 11.15 9.90
N ASN A 58 -29.04 10.77 10.62
CA ASN A 58 -30.30 10.30 10.03
C ASN A 58 -31.30 11.44 9.74
N SER A 59 -30.89 12.71 9.96
CA SER A 59 -31.73 13.87 9.69
C SER A 59 -31.98 14.03 8.18
N THR A 60 -33.21 14.44 7.83
CA THR A 60 -33.57 14.77 6.44
C THR A 60 -32.85 16.02 5.92
N THR A 61 -32.42 16.91 6.82
CA THR A 61 -31.61 18.09 6.49
C THR A 61 -30.15 17.77 6.78
N PRO A 62 -29.25 17.77 5.75
CA PRO A 62 -27.85 17.44 5.96
C PRO A 62 -27.18 18.43 6.94
N GLU A 63 -26.66 17.92 8.01
CA GLU A 63 -25.82 18.69 8.92
C GLU A 63 -24.37 18.67 8.37
N TRP A 64 -23.94 19.79 7.76
CA TRP A 64 -22.63 19.89 7.12
C TRP A 64 -21.45 19.83 8.11
N TRP A 65 -21.62 20.42 9.29
CA TRP A 65 -20.61 20.46 10.34
C TRP A 65 -21.25 19.98 11.65
N PRO A 66 -20.59 19.12 12.44
CA PRO A 66 -21.16 18.63 13.69
C PRO A 66 -21.53 19.79 14.62
N SER A 67 -22.79 19.95 14.97
CA SER A 67 -23.24 20.89 16.01
C SER A 67 -22.76 20.44 17.39
N GLN A 68 -22.67 19.11 17.58
CA GLN A 68 -22.11 18.47 18.75
C GLN A 68 -21.09 17.42 18.32
N TRP A 69 -19.86 17.55 18.78
CA TRP A 69 -18.80 16.59 18.56
C TRP A 69 -18.90 15.46 19.59
N VAL A 70 -19.27 14.26 19.15
CA VAL A 70 -19.43 13.11 20.04
C VAL A 70 -18.43 12.01 19.69
N LEU A 71 -17.91 11.31 20.71
CA LEU A 71 -17.05 10.14 20.56
C LEU A 71 -17.83 8.83 20.72
N THR A 72 -19.15 8.88 20.88
CA THR A 72 -19.99 7.71 21.14
C THR A 72 -19.89 6.65 20.05
N ASN A 73 -19.72 7.05 18.78
CA ASN A 73 -19.56 6.12 17.67
C ASN A 73 -18.25 5.31 17.77
N TYR A 74 -17.16 5.98 18.18
CA TYR A 74 -15.89 5.31 18.46
C TYR A 74 -15.94 4.46 19.72
N GLN A 75 -16.63 4.93 20.78
CA GLN A 75 -16.86 4.13 21.98
C GLN A 75 -17.60 2.84 21.65
N LYS A 76 -18.66 2.88 20.84
CA LYS A 76 -19.37 1.68 20.36
C LYS A 76 -18.43 0.77 19.53
N LEU A 77 -17.62 1.36 18.64
CA LEU A 77 -16.69 0.61 17.80
C LEU A 77 -15.66 -0.16 18.63
N PHE A 78 -15.16 0.46 19.70
CA PHE A 78 -14.16 -0.15 20.58
C PHE A 78 -14.76 -0.94 21.75
N ALA A 79 -16.03 -0.75 22.09
CA ALA A 79 -16.74 -1.57 23.08
C ALA A 79 -17.32 -2.88 22.50
N GLY A 80 -17.25 -3.08 21.21
CA GLY A 80 -17.79 -4.24 20.50
C GLY A 80 -17.06 -5.57 20.81
N LYS A 81 -17.04 -6.47 19.83
CA LYS A 81 -16.38 -7.79 19.98
C LYS A 81 -14.91 -7.66 20.39
N SER A 82 -14.45 -8.57 21.24
CA SER A 82 -13.04 -8.64 21.67
C SER A 82 -12.30 -9.75 20.92
N ALA A 83 -11.01 -9.53 20.70
CA ALA A 83 -10.10 -10.52 20.09
C ALA A 83 -8.71 -10.38 20.76
N PRO A 84 -7.84 -11.40 20.69
CA PRO A 84 -6.44 -11.23 21.10
C PRO A 84 -5.81 -10.04 20.41
N LEU A 85 -5.05 -9.21 21.12
CA LEU A 85 -4.45 -8.00 20.57
C LEU A 85 -3.63 -8.30 19.30
N TRP A 86 -2.84 -9.36 19.34
CA TRP A 86 -2.17 -9.89 18.19
C TRP A 86 -2.11 -11.40 18.23
N GLN A 87 -2.48 -12.02 17.11
CA GLN A 87 -2.42 -13.46 16.91
C GLN A 87 -2.01 -13.69 15.46
N LEU A 88 -0.95 -14.43 15.26
CA LEU A 88 -0.43 -14.76 13.94
C LEU A 88 -0.30 -16.26 13.81
N ALA A 89 -0.90 -16.85 12.78
CA ALA A 89 -0.64 -18.22 12.44
C ALA A 89 0.80 -18.38 11.95
N VAL A 90 1.51 -19.35 12.47
CA VAL A 90 2.82 -19.72 11.93
C VAL A 90 2.58 -20.45 10.61
N PRO A 91 3.06 -19.95 9.47
CA PRO A 91 2.77 -20.54 8.18
C PRO A 91 3.31 -21.98 8.13
N PHE A 92 2.52 -22.88 7.54
CA PHE A 92 2.85 -24.32 7.41
C PHE A 92 3.04 -25.10 8.73
N SER A 93 2.67 -24.53 9.87
CA SER A 93 2.84 -25.16 11.18
C SER A 93 1.89 -26.35 11.42
N HIS A 94 0.81 -26.47 10.67
CA HIS A 94 -0.11 -27.62 10.73
C HIS A 94 0.60 -28.97 10.56
N SER A 95 1.70 -29.03 9.80
CA SER A 95 2.50 -30.25 9.63
C SER A 95 3.22 -30.69 10.91
N PHE A 96 3.34 -29.81 11.89
CA PHE A 96 3.97 -30.05 13.20
C PHE A 96 2.97 -30.08 14.35
N SER A 97 1.68 -29.82 14.06
CA SER A 97 0.58 -29.88 15.04
C SER A 97 -0.01 -31.28 15.09
N ALA A 98 -0.25 -31.80 16.30
CA ALA A 98 -0.90 -33.11 16.49
C ALA A 98 -2.31 -33.17 15.91
N ASP A 99 -3.02 -32.05 15.89
CA ASP A 99 -4.42 -31.91 15.45
C ASP A 99 -4.53 -31.45 13.99
N GLY A 100 -3.42 -31.21 13.29
CA GLY A 100 -3.40 -30.68 11.92
C GLY A 100 -3.87 -29.22 11.81
N GLU A 101 -4.07 -28.52 12.92
CA GLU A 101 -4.47 -27.12 12.94
C GLU A 101 -3.26 -26.19 12.94
N PRO A 102 -3.36 -24.97 12.39
CA PRO A 102 -2.26 -23.99 12.43
C PRO A 102 -1.90 -23.63 13.87
N ILE A 103 -0.60 -23.60 14.17
CA ILE A 103 -0.10 -23.09 15.46
C ILE A 103 -0.18 -21.57 15.42
N TYR A 104 -0.82 -20.99 16.44
CA TYR A 104 -0.96 -19.55 16.58
C TYR A 104 0.01 -18.99 17.60
N PHE A 105 0.74 -17.96 17.20
CA PHE A 105 1.51 -17.14 18.11
C PHE A 105 0.65 -15.97 18.55
N SER A 106 0.30 -15.92 19.84
CA SER A 106 -0.58 -14.87 20.41
C SER A 106 0.19 -14.03 21.40
N VAL A 107 0.05 -12.70 21.32
CA VAL A 107 0.71 -11.74 22.21
C VAL A 107 -0.29 -10.71 22.73
N GLY A 108 -0.17 -10.41 24.02
CA GLY A 108 -0.92 -9.36 24.68
C GLY A 108 -2.32 -9.76 25.15
N PRO A 109 -3.00 -8.85 25.86
CA PRO A 109 -4.35 -9.06 26.37
C PRO A 109 -5.38 -9.06 25.24
N THR A 110 -6.61 -9.40 25.58
CA THR A 110 -7.75 -9.19 24.68
C THR A 110 -7.97 -7.68 24.46
N ALA A 111 -8.24 -7.32 23.22
CA ALA A 111 -8.44 -5.94 22.77
C ALA A 111 -9.73 -5.84 21.95
N PRO A 112 -10.26 -4.62 21.73
CA PRO A 112 -11.36 -4.41 20.79
C PRO A 112 -11.05 -4.98 19.41
N ALA A 113 -12.00 -5.66 18.80
CA ALA A 113 -11.81 -6.29 17.49
C ALA A 113 -11.39 -5.28 16.41
N ALA A 114 -11.92 -4.05 16.45
CA ALA A 114 -11.54 -2.99 15.52
C ALA A 114 -10.03 -2.66 15.56
N LEU A 115 -9.42 -2.64 16.76
CA LEU A 115 -7.99 -2.44 16.91
C LEU A 115 -7.22 -3.63 16.33
N ARG A 116 -7.68 -4.84 16.59
CA ARG A 116 -7.12 -6.05 16.01
C ARG A 116 -7.16 -6.04 14.49
N TRP A 117 -8.29 -5.67 13.89
CA TRP A 117 -8.44 -5.56 12.43
C TRP A 117 -7.48 -4.54 11.83
N MET A 118 -7.26 -3.43 12.53
CA MET A 118 -6.27 -2.43 12.11
C MET A 118 -4.85 -3.00 12.12
N ILE A 119 -4.47 -3.69 13.19
CA ILE A 119 -3.15 -4.35 13.32
C ILE A 119 -2.97 -5.39 12.20
N ASN A 120 -3.99 -6.23 11.96
CA ASN A 120 -3.96 -7.20 10.86
C ASN A 120 -3.76 -6.54 9.50
N THR A 121 -4.45 -5.42 9.24
CA THR A 121 -4.35 -4.69 7.98
C THR A 121 -2.96 -4.10 7.78
N VAL A 122 -2.42 -3.45 8.81
CA VAL A 122 -1.06 -2.89 8.77
C VAL A 122 -0.02 -4.00 8.57
N PHE A 123 -0.11 -5.08 9.34
CA PHE A 123 0.80 -6.22 9.22
C PHE A 123 0.73 -6.84 7.83
N MET A 124 -0.47 -7.12 7.32
CA MET A 124 -0.69 -7.68 5.99
C MET A 124 -0.09 -6.76 4.90
N ALA A 125 -0.39 -5.47 4.95
CA ALA A 125 0.08 -4.52 3.94
C ALA A 125 1.60 -4.36 3.97
N VAL A 126 2.20 -4.27 5.16
CA VAL A 126 3.66 -4.14 5.33
C VAL A 126 4.38 -5.42 4.91
N MET A 127 3.90 -6.60 5.34
CA MET A 127 4.53 -7.87 4.98
C MET A 127 4.41 -8.16 3.48
N SER A 128 3.24 -7.94 2.88
CA SER A 128 3.07 -8.04 1.42
C SER A 128 4.02 -7.10 0.68
N MET A 129 4.15 -5.85 1.13
CA MET A 129 5.07 -4.87 0.56
C MET A 129 6.53 -5.35 0.63
N ILE A 130 6.99 -5.76 1.80
CA ILE A 130 8.39 -6.19 2.01
C ILE A 130 8.70 -7.41 1.15
N LEU A 131 7.88 -8.46 1.24
CA LEU A 131 8.11 -9.70 0.51
C LEU A 131 8.03 -9.50 -1.01
N THR A 132 7.06 -8.73 -1.49
CA THR A 132 6.96 -8.41 -2.92
C THR A 132 8.14 -7.59 -3.41
N CYS A 133 8.61 -6.60 -2.65
CA CYS A 133 9.78 -5.80 -3.04
C CYS A 133 11.04 -6.67 -3.13
N ILE A 134 11.26 -7.57 -2.18
CA ILE A 134 12.42 -8.48 -2.18
C ILE A 134 12.36 -9.41 -3.40
N THR A 135 11.26 -10.14 -3.56
CA THR A 135 11.11 -11.15 -4.64
C THR A 135 11.12 -10.50 -6.02
N ALA A 136 10.41 -9.37 -6.19
CA ALA A 136 10.36 -8.65 -7.45
C ALA A 136 11.72 -8.02 -7.83
N ALA A 137 12.48 -7.48 -6.86
CA ALA A 137 13.81 -6.94 -7.11
C ALA A 137 14.77 -8.04 -7.57
N MET A 138 14.77 -9.20 -6.91
CA MET A 138 15.60 -10.35 -7.28
C MET A 138 15.21 -10.90 -8.66
N ALA A 139 13.92 -11.12 -8.90
CA ALA A 139 13.41 -11.63 -10.17
C ALA A 139 13.64 -10.63 -11.32
N GLY A 140 13.38 -9.35 -11.10
CA GLY A 140 13.61 -8.27 -12.06
C GLY A 140 15.08 -8.15 -12.46
N TYR A 141 15.99 -8.20 -11.49
CA TYR A 141 17.43 -8.21 -11.75
C TYR A 141 17.86 -9.43 -12.56
N ALA A 142 17.41 -10.62 -12.16
CA ALA A 142 17.73 -11.85 -12.88
C ALA A 142 17.25 -11.80 -14.34
N LEU A 143 16.01 -11.35 -14.55
CA LEU A 143 15.42 -11.21 -15.89
C LEU A 143 16.06 -10.10 -16.73
N ALA A 144 16.62 -9.05 -16.12
CA ALA A 144 17.26 -7.97 -16.84
C ALA A 144 18.73 -8.27 -17.20
N LYS A 145 19.50 -8.79 -16.24
CA LYS A 145 20.97 -8.84 -16.32
C LYS A 145 21.56 -10.24 -16.44
N LYS A 146 20.80 -11.29 -16.14
CA LYS A 146 21.31 -12.66 -16.26
C LYS A 146 20.89 -13.30 -17.58
N ARG A 147 21.76 -14.16 -18.11
CA ARG A 147 21.50 -14.94 -19.32
C ARG A 147 21.21 -16.39 -18.91
N PHE A 148 20.00 -16.85 -19.19
CA PHE A 148 19.60 -18.24 -18.98
C PHE A 148 18.58 -18.66 -20.04
N VAL A 149 18.47 -19.97 -20.25
CA VAL A 149 17.53 -20.56 -21.22
C VAL A 149 16.08 -20.30 -20.75
N GLY A 150 15.23 -19.87 -21.66
CA GLY A 150 13.81 -19.59 -21.36
C GLY A 150 13.52 -18.21 -20.78
N ARG A 151 14.53 -17.33 -20.58
CA ARG A 151 14.34 -15.98 -20.02
C ARG A 151 13.24 -15.17 -20.72
N LYS A 152 13.26 -15.15 -22.05
CA LYS A 152 12.25 -14.42 -22.84
C LYS A 152 10.86 -15.01 -22.64
N LEU A 153 10.73 -16.34 -22.70
CA LEU A 153 9.46 -17.03 -22.49
C LEU A 153 8.90 -16.73 -21.09
N LEU A 154 9.73 -16.88 -20.05
CA LEU A 154 9.33 -16.61 -18.67
C LEU A 154 8.84 -15.17 -18.50
N PHE A 155 9.56 -14.19 -19.06
CA PHE A 155 9.13 -12.80 -19.00
C PHE A 155 7.82 -12.55 -19.75
N THR A 156 7.66 -13.16 -20.92
CA THR A 156 6.40 -13.08 -21.69
C THR A 156 5.23 -13.63 -20.88
N LEU A 157 5.40 -14.80 -20.25
CA LEU A 157 4.36 -15.39 -19.38
C LEU A 157 3.98 -14.48 -18.20
N ILE A 158 4.98 -13.84 -17.55
CA ILE A 158 4.73 -12.87 -16.49
C ILE A 158 3.92 -11.68 -17.01
N VAL A 159 4.26 -11.14 -18.19
CA VAL A 159 3.51 -10.03 -18.79
C VAL A 159 2.09 -10.46 -19.17
N CYS A 160 1.93 -11.64 -19.75
CA CYS A 160 0.60 -12.19 -20.06
C CYS A 160 -0.26 -12.38 -18.80
N ALA A 161 0.36 -12.79 -17.68
CA ALA A 161 -0.35 -12.94 -16.41
C ALA A 161 -0.91 -11.62 -15.88
N MET A 162 -0.34 -10.46 -16.23
CA MET A 162 -0.88 -9.14 -15.87
C MET A 162 -2.24 -8.85 -16.52
N ALA A 163 -2.55 -9.50 -17.65
CA ALA A 163 -3.82 -9.32 -18.34
C ALA A 163 -4.97 -10.13 -17.71
N LEU A 164 -4.66 -11.07 -16.81
CA LEU A 164 -5.67 -11.88 -16.15
C LEU A 164 -6.40 -11.05 -15.07
N PRO A 165 -7.74 -10.98 -15.10
CA PRO A 165 -8.51 -10.36 -14.03
C PRO A 165 -8.30 -11.13 -12.72
N LYS A 166 -7.96 -10.44 -11.63
CA LYS A 166 -7.74 -11.06 -10.31
C LYS A 166 -8.94 -11.91 -9.87
N GLN A 167 -10.16 -11.47 -10.19
CA GLN A 167 -11.39 -12.15 -9.80
C GLN A 167 -11.50 -13.57 -10.34
N VAL A 168 -10.95 -13.83 -11.54
CA VAL A 168 -10.99 -15.16 -12.17
C VAL A 168 -10.14 -16.18 -11.41
N ILE A 169 -9.04 -15.74 -10.82
CA ILE A 169 -8.11 -16.63 -10.11
C ILE A 169 -8.44 -16.82 -8.62
N LEU A 170 -9.43 -16.10 -8.07
CA LEU A 170 -9.75 -16.14 -6.63
C LEU A 170 -10.15 -17.55 -6.16
N ILE A 171 -11.01 -18.26 -6.91
CA ILE A 171 -11.47 -19.61 -6.52
C ILE A 171 -10.32 -20.63 -6.59
N PRO A 172 -9.50 -20.69 -7.67
CA PRO A 172 -8.29 -21.51 -7.68
C PRO A 172 -7.35 -21.20 -6.51
N LEU A 173 -7.11 -19.92 -6.21
CA LEU A 173 -6.26 -19.50 -5.09
C LEU A 173 -6.84 -19.93 -3.73
N LEU A 174 -8.16 -19.84 -3.54
CA LEU A 174 -8.81 -20.33 -2.32
C LEU A 174 -8.55 -21.83 -2.12
N ARG A 175 -8.67 -22.63 -3.19
CA ARG A 175 -8.39 -24.07 -3.13
C ARG A 175 -6.93 -24.34 -2.79
N GLU A 176 -6.01 -23.59 -3.37
CA GLU A 176 -4.58 -23.70 -3.11
C GLU A 176 -4.25 -23.34 -1.66
N MET A 177 -4.75 -22.19 -1.18
CA MET A 177 -4.54 -21.78 0.22
C MET A 177 -5.18 -22.77 1.21
N SER A 178 -6.32 -23.36 0.87
CA SER A 178 -6.95 -24.41 1.69
C SER A 178 -6.11 -25.71 1.69
N ALA A 179 -5.59 -26.11 0.55
CA ALA A 179 -4.73 -27.31 0.45
C ALA A 179 -3.40 -27.12 1.21
N LEU A 180 -2.92 -25.89 1.31
CA LEU A 180 -1.72 -25.52 2.11
C LEU A 180 -2.06 -25.28 3.60
N ASN A 181 -3.32 -25.48 4.02
CA ASN A 181 -3.82 -25.17 5.36
C ASN A 181 -3.53 -23.72 5.82
N LEU A 182 -3.58 -22.77 4.88
CA LEU A 182 -3.41 -21.35 5.14
C LEU A 182 -4.74 -20.58 5.16
N TYR A 183 -5.84 -21.21 4.71
CA TYR A 183 -7.17 -20.60 4.73
C TYR A 183 -7.49 -20.00 6.10
N ASN A 184 -8.18 -18.88 6.13
CA ASN A 184 -8.50 -18.12 7.33
C ASN A 184 -7.29 -17.67 8.17
N THR A 185 -6.12 -17.51 7.54
CA THR A 185 -4.95 -16.88 8.13
C THR A 185 -4.55 -15.65 7.32
N ILE A 186 -3.85 -14.70 7.93
CA ILE A 186 -3.33 -13.51 7.22
C ILE A 186 -2.40 -13.89 6.05
N TRP A 187 -1.71 -15.04 6.14
CA TRP A 187 -0.81 -15.56 5.10
C TRP A 187 -1.53 -15.95 3.82
N ALA A 188 -2.81 -16.37 3.91
CA ALA A 188 -3.62 -16.66 2.72
C ALA A 188 -3.85 -15.43 1.84
N VAL A 189 -3.75 -14.23 2.42
CA VAL A 189 -3.84 -12.97 1.66
C VAL A 189 -2.45 -12.48 1.23
N ILE A 190 -1.42 -12.66 2.06
CA ILE A 190 -0.06 -12.17 1.79
C ILE A 190 0.59 -12.93 0.63
N PHE A 191 0.63 -14.27 0.67
CA PHE A 191 1.41 -15.06 -0.29
C PHE A 191 0.98 -14.89 -1.76
N PRO A 192 -0.30 -14.83 -2.12
CA PRO A 192 -0.70 -14.55 -3.50
C PRO A 192 -0.21 -13.19 -4.04
N ILE A 193 -0.02 -12.19 -3.15
CA ILE A 193 0.45 -10.86 -3.53
C ILE A 193 1.96 -10.85 -3.78
N VAL A 194 2.73 -11.70 -3.08
CA VAL A 194 4.21 -11.75 -3.21
C VAL A 194 4.65 -12.05 -4.65
N GLY A 195 3.90 -12.87 -5.38
CA GLY A 195 4.16 -13.19 -6.78
C GLY A 195 3.61 -12.19 -7.79
N TRP A 196 3.24 -10.98 -7.39
CA TRP A 196 2.57 -10.01 -8.27
C TRP A 196 3.38 -9.70 -9.55
N PRO A 197 2.84 -10.05 -10.76
CA PRO A 197 3.55 -9.93 -12.02
C PRO A 197 4.02 -8.51 -12.33
N PHE A 198 3.22 -7.49 -12.00
CA PHE A 198 3.57 -6.09 -12.20
C PHE A 198 4.83 -5.70 -11.42
N GLY A 199 5.03 -6.22 -10.21
CA GLY A 199 6.23 -5.96 -9.41
C GLY A 199 7.50 -6.43 -10.14
N VAL A 200 7.47 -7.65 -10.67
CA VAL A 200 8.59 -8.22 -11.43
C VAL A 200 8.84 -7.43 -12.72
N PHE A 201 7.78 -7.08 -13.45
CA PHE A 201 7.87 -6.23 -14.64
C PHE A 201 8.52 -4.89 -14.32
N LEU A 202 8.04 -4.18 -13.32
CA LEU A 202 8.55 -2.88 -12.91
C LEU A 202 10.03 -2.96 -12.53
N MET A 203 10.41 -3.92 -11.69
CA MET A 203 11.79 -4.07 -11.24
C MET A 203 12.73 -4.50 -12.37
N LYS A 204 12.25 -5.27 -13.35
CA LYS A 204 13.03 -5.57 -14.55
C LYS A 204 13.32 -4.31 -15.35
N GLN A 205 12.33 -3.41 -15.55
CA GLN A 205 12.53 -2.16 -16.29
C GLN A 205 13.57 -1.26 -15.59
N PHE A 206 13.51 -1.15 -14.26
CA PHE A 206 14.53 -0.41 -13.50
C PHE A 206 15.91 -1.07 -13.60
N SER A 207 15.97 -2.40 -13.51
CA SER A 207 17.24 -3.14 -13.59
C SER A 207 17.88 -3.08 -14.98
N GLU A 208 17.11 -2.96 -16.06
CA GLU A 208 17.64 -2.76 -17.41
C GLU A 208 18.46 -1.46 -17.54
N GLY A 209 18.07 -0.42 -16.81
CA GLY A 209 18.78 0.86 -16.79
C GLY A 209 20.14 0.85 -16.08
N ILE A 210 20.53 -0.24 -15.39
CA ILE A 210 21.83 -0.34 -14.73
C ILE A 210 22.93 -0.53 -15.80
N PRO A 211 24.01 0.30 -15.84
CA PRO A 211 25.15 0.06 -16.74
C PRO A 211 25.82 -1.29 -16.45
N THR A 212 26.12 -2.04 -17.51
CA THR A 212 26.74 -3.39 -17.36
C THR A 212 28.15 -3.28 -16.78
N GLU A 213 28.86 -2.21 -17.10
CA GLU A 213 30.20 -1.89 -16.65
C GLU A 213 30.30 -1.84 -15.11
N MET A 214 29.26 -1.39 -14.42
CA MET A 214 29.23 -1.37 -12.96
C MET A 214 29.16 -2.79 -12.36
N LEU A 215 28.46 -3.70 -13.05
CA LEU A 215 28.37 -5.11 -12.63
C LEU A 215 29.68 -5.86 -12.91
N GLU A 216 30.36 -5.51 -14.01
CA GLU A 216 31.66 -6.06 -14.38
C GLU A 216 32.74 -5.55 -13.43
N ALA A 217 32.75 -4.27 -13.08
CA ALA A 217 33.69 -3.72 -12.09
C ALA A 217 33.55 -4.44 -10.73
N ALA A 218 32.31 -4.63 -10.26
CA ALA A 218 32.08 -5.38 -9.01
C ALA A 218 32.61 -6.82 -9.06
N ARG A 219 32.56 -7.49 -10.25
CA ARG A 219 33.14 -8.83 -10.43
C ARG A 219 34.67 -8.81 -10.43
N ILE A 220 35.28 -7.80 -11.06
CA ILE A 220 36.73 -7.62 -11.04
C ILE A 220 37.22 -7.42 -9.61
N ASP A 221 36.46 -6.68 -8.79
CA ASP A 221 36.71 -6.45 -7.37
C ASP A 221 36.45 -7.71 -6.50
N GLY A 222 36.09 -8.86 -7.11
CA GLY A 222 35.84 -10.12 -6.41
C GLY A 222 34.52 -10.20 -5.65
N ALA A 223 33.57 -9.31 -5.92
CA ALA A 223 32.27 -9.36 -5.28
C ALA A 223 31.45 -10.58 -5.74
N SER A 224 30.90 -11.33 -4.77
CA SER A 224 29.93 -12.39 -5.07
C SER A 224 28.64 -11.81 -5.66
N GLU A 225 27.83 -12.65 -6.33
CA GLU A 225 26.56 -12.23 -6.90
C GLU A 225 25.61 -11.60 -5.86
N ALA A 226 25.53 -12.18 -4.66
CA ALA A 226 24.73 -11.63 -3.57
C ALA A 226 25.24 -10.25 -3.12
N ARG A 227 26.58 -10.09 -3.01
CA ARG A 227 27.20 -8.82 -2.67
C ARG A 227 26.98 -7.78 -3.76
N THR A 228 27.13 -8.14 -5.04
CA THR A 228 26.83 -7.27 -6.18
C THR A 228 25.36 -6.83 -6.16
N PHE A 229 24.42 -7.75 -5.90
CA PHE A 229 23.00 -7.41 -5.79
C PHE A 229 22.73 -6.40 -4.67
N VAL A 230 23.24 -6.65 -3.46
CA VAL A 230 22.97 -5.79 -2.30
C VAL A 230 23.70 -4.46 -2.39
N SER A 231 24.99 -4.44 -2.82
CA SER A 231 25.83 -3.25 -2.76
C SER A 231 25.78 -2.38 -4.02
N VAL A 232 25.41 -2.94 -5.18
CA VAL A 232 25.37 -2.21 -6.46
C VAL A 232 23.94 -2.10 -6.98
N VAL A 233 23.25 -3.24 -7.13
CA VAL A 233 21.93 -3.26 -7.79
C VAL A 233 20.87 -2.57 -6.93
N LEU A 234 20.68 -2.98 -5.68
CA LEU A 234 19.62 -2.44 -4.80
C LEU A 234 19.70 -0.90 -4.64
N PRO A 235 20.87 -0.28 -4.41
CA PRO A 235 20.96 1.17 -4.36
C PRO A 235 20.55 1.87 -5.67
N MET A 236 20.90 1.29 -6.81
CA MET A 236 20.60 1.86 -8.13
C MET A 236 19.11 1.76 -8.48
N VAL A 237 18.43 0.67 -8.10
CA VAL A 237 17.00 0.49 -8.33
C VAL A 237 16.11 1.00 -7.18
N LYS A 238 16.68 1.65 -6.18
CA LYS A 238 15.96 2.20 -5.02
C LYS A 238 14.72 3.03 -5.38
N PRO A 239 14.72 3.89 -6.42
CA PRO A 239 13.52 4.61 -6.82
C PRO A 239 12.39 3.66 -7.28
N GLY A 240 12.73 2.59 -8.01
CA GLY A 240 11.79 1.55 -8.45
C GLY A 240 11.21 0.77 -7.27
N ILE A 241 12.08 0.40 -6.31
CA ILE A 241 11.64 -0.26 -5.06
C ILE A 241 10.67 0.64 -4.29
N GLY A 242 10.97 1.94 -4.18
CA GLY A 242 10.08 2.90 -3.51
C GLY A 242 8.71 3.01 -4.18
N ALA A 243 8.66 3.05 -5.51
CA ALA A 243 7.41 3.04 -6.26
C ALA A 243 6.65 1.72 -6.04
N LEU A 244 7.32 0.57 -6.19
CA LEU A 244 6.70 -0.74 -5.97
C LEU A 244 6.17 -0.90 -4.55
N ALA A 245 6.91 -0.44 -3.54
CA ALA A 245 6.52 -0.50 -2.14
C ALA A 245 5.17 0.20 -1.91
N ILE A 246 5.02 1.43 -2.41
CA ILE A 246 3.78 2.19 -2.26
C ILE A 246 2.62 1.51 -3.01
N PHE A 247 2.84 1.08 -4.25
CA PHE A 247 1.82 0.37 -5.03
C PHE A 247 1.36 -0.91 -4.33
N THR A 248 2.29 -1.72 -3.84
CA THR A 248 1.97 -2.96 -3.14
C THR A 248 1.23 -2.69 -1.84
N PHE A 249 1.69 -1.71 -1.06
CA PHE A 249 1.03 -1.34 0.20
C PHE A 249 -0.42 -0.90 -0.03
N ILE A 250 -0.65 0.04 -0.96
CA ILE A 250 -1.98 0.57 -1.25
C ILE A 250 -2.89 -0.54 -1.81
N ASN A 251 -2.38 -1.38 -2.73
CA ASN A 251 -3.16 -2.48 -3.29
C ASN A 251 -3.53 -3.50 -2.22
N SER A 252 -2.58 -3.91 -1.36
CA SER A 252 -2.84 -4.86 -0.29
C SER A 252 -3.84 -4.31 0.73
N TRP A 253 -3.74 -3.03 1.10
CA TRP A 253 -4.68 -2.36 2.00
C TRP A 253 -6.11 -2.38 1.48
N ASN A 254 -6.30 -2.16 0.17
CA ASN A 254 -7.61 -2.00 -0.48
C ASN A 254 -8.15 -3.28 -1.13
N ASP A 255 -7.44 -4.42 -1.09
CA ASP A 255 -7.86 -5.65 -1.76
C ASP A 255 -8.96 -6.39 -0.98
N TYR A 256 -10.16 -5.80 -0.98
CA TYR A 256 -11.32 -6.32 -0.26
C TYR A 256 -11.72 -7.73 -0.69
N PHE A 257 -11.72 -8.03 -2.00
CA PHE A 257 -12.20 -9.32 -2.51
C PHE A 257 -11.32 -10.49 -2.07
N MET A 258 -9.99 -10.33 -2.10
CA MET A 258 -9.07 -11.35 -1.63
C MET A 258 -9.29 -11.61 -0.13
N GLN A 259 -9.41 -10.53 0.66
CA GLN A 259 -9.63 -10.61 2.10
C GLN A 259 -10.97 -11.29 2.42
N LEU A 260 -12.04 -10.94 1.70
CA LEU A 260 -13.39 -11.50 1.88
C LEU A 260 -13.43 -13.02 1.66
N ILE A 261 -12.70 -13.51 0.65
CA ILE A 261 -12.69 -14.92 0.31
C ILE A 261 -11.77 -15.72 1.22
N MET A 262 -10.65 -15.13 1.66
CA MET A 262 -9.60 -15.83 2.41
C MET A 262 -9.77 -15.79 3.93
N LEU A 263 -10.53 -14.82 4.48
CA LEU A 263 -10.65 -14.61 5.92
C LEU A 263 -12.09 -14.72 6.38
N SER A 264 -12.33 -15.46 7.47
CA SER A 264 -13.69 -15.69 8.01
C SER A 264 -13.82 -15.38 9.50
N SER A 265 -12.82 -15.72 10.32
CA SER A 265 -12.88 -15.54 11.77
C SER A 265 -12.68 -14.09 12.19
N THR A 266 -13.40 -13.63 13.21
CA THR A 266 -13.35 -12.24 13.71
C THR A 266 -11.92 -11.79 14.07
N SER A 267 -11.08 -12.67 14.59
CA SER A 267 -9.69 -12.38 14.96
C SER A 267 -8.77 -12.15 13.76
N ASN A 268 -9.11 -12.71 12.59
CA ASN A 268 -8.28 -12.63 11.39
C ASN A 268 -8.78 -11.62 10.36
N LEU A 269 -9.92 -10.95 10.60
CA LEU A 269 -10.42 -9.92 9.70
C LEU A 269 -9.43 -8.74 9.58
N THR A 270 -9.48 -8.08 8.45
CA THR A 270 -8.89 -6.76 8.22
C THR A 270 -9.88 -5.67 8.58
N ILE A 271 -9.43 -4.41 8.66
CA ILE A 271 -10.31 -3.29 9.00
C ILE A 271 -11.44 -3.13 7.98
N SER A 272 -11.15 -3.23 6.67
CA SER A 272 -12.15 -3.10 5.61
C SER A 272 -13.21 -4.20 5.70
N LEU A 273 -12.79 -5.44 5.95
CA LEU A 273 -13.70 -6.57 6.06
C LEU A 273 -14.49 -6.53 7.38
N GLY A 274 -13.84 -6.10 8.47
CA GLY A 274 -14.50 -5.91 9.76
C GLY A 274 -15.59 -4.86 9.71
N ILE A 275 -15.37 -3.72 9.03
CA ILE A 275 -16.37 -2.68 8.82
C ILE A 275 -17.53 -3.19 7.97
N ALA A 276 -17.25 -3.93 6.89
CA ALA A 276 -18.30 -4.53 6.07
C ALA A 276 -19.18 -5.49 6.88
N LYS A 277 -18.56 -6.24 7.79
CA LYS A 277 -19.29 -7.11 8.73
C LYS A 277 -20.14 -6.32 9.73
N LEU A 278 -19.60 -5.24 10.31
CA LEU A 278 -20.35 -4.34 11.18
C LEU A 278 -21.53 -3.70 10.43
N GLN A 279 -21.35 -3.32 9.17
CA GLN A 279 -22.43 -2.79 8.32
C GLN A 279 -23.54 -3.83 8.09
N ALA A 280 -23.18 -5.08 7.85
CA ALA A 280 -24.17 -6.16 7.68
C ALA A 280 -24.93 -6.45 8.99
N GLU A 281 -24.26 -6.39 10.15
CA GLU A 281 -24.87 -6.64 11.47
C GLU A 281 -25.64 -5.42 12.00
N ASN A 282 -25.23 -4.18 11.65
CA ASN A 282 -25.73 -2.91 12.21
C ASN A 282 -26.11 -1.92 11.09
N SER A 283 -26.88 -2.36 10.10
CA SER A 283 -27.18 -1.61 8.87
C SER A 283 -27.79 -0.21 9.10
N THR A 284 -28.40 0.04 10.25
CA THR A 284 -29.02 1.32 10.63
C THR A 284 -28.14 2.24 11.48
N ASP A 285 -27.03 1.75 12.03
CA ASP A 285 -26.10 2.60 12.81
C ASP A 285 -25.01 3.20 11.90
N PHE A 286 -25.41 4.20 11.11
CA PHE A 286 -24.48 4.90 10.21
C PHE A 286 -23.34 5.58 10.95
N GLY A 287 -23.51 5.98 12.22
CA GLY A 287 -22.45 6.56 13.02
C GLY A 287 -21.32 5.59 13.29
N LEU A 288 -21.65 4.35 13.66
CA LEU A 288 -20.71 3.26 13.86
C LEU A 288 -19.97 2.93 12.55
N ILE A 289 -20.71 2.85 11.43
CA ILE A 289 -20.15 2.56 10.11
C ILE A 289 -19.18 3.67 9.69
N MET A 290 -19.54 4.95 9.86
CA MET A 290 -18.68 6.09 9.54
C MET A 290 -17.44 6.15 10.42
N ALA A 291 -17.55 5.83 11.72
CA ALA A 291 -16.40 5.75 12.62
C ALA A 291 -15.41 4.66 12.16
N GLY A 292 -15.91 3.48 11.79
CA GLY A 292 -15.10 2.42 11.20
C GLY A 292 -14.44 2.83 9.89
N ALA A 293 -15.21 3.42 8.98
CA ALA A 293 -14.70 3.89 7.69
C ALA A 293 -13.63 5.00 7.84
N ALA A 294 -13.81 5.94 8.77
CA ALA A 294 -12.82 6.95 9.10
C ALA A 294 -11.54 6.31 9.67
N LEU A 295 -11.68 5.32 10.57
CA LEU A 295 -10.56 4.57 11.11
C LEU A 295 -9.77 3.84 10.02
N ALA A 296 -10.43 3.32 8.97
CA ALA A 296 -9.77 2.67 7.84
C ALA A 296 -9.13 3.67 6.86
N ALA A 297 -9.78 4.83 6.64
CA ALA A 297 -9.33 5.80 5.63
C ALA A 297 -8.17 6.68 6.11
N VAL A 298 -8.18 7.12 7.37
CA VAL A 298 -7.18 8.06 7.88
C VAL A 298 -5.74 7.54 7.78
N PRO A 299 -5.41 6.30 8.19
CA PRO A 299 -4.04 5.80 8.11
C PRO A 299 -3.50 5.74 6.68
N ILE A 300 -4.31 5.27 5.72
CA ILE A 300 -3.87 5.16 4.32
C ILE A 300 -3.64 6.54 3.69
N ILE A 301 -4.45 7.53 4.05
CA ILE A 301 -4.27 8.92 3.61
C ILE A 301 -2.96 9.48 4.15
N ILE A 302 -2.67 9.28 5.44
CA ILE A 302 -1.43 9.73 6.08
C ILE A 302 -0.22 9.09 5.39
N ILE A 303 -0.25 7.78 5.16
CA ILE A 303 0.83 7.05 4.49
C ILE A 303 1.02 7.59 3.06
N PHE A 304 -0.09 7.78 2.31
CA PHE A 304 -0.02 8.34 0.97
C PHE A 304 0.63 9.73 0.97
N LEU A 305 0.23 10.64 1.85
CA LEU A 305 0.78 11.99 1.94
C LEU A 305 2.27 11.99 2.28
N ILE A 306 2.73 11.09 3.15
CA ILE A 306 4.15 10.95 3.51
C ILE A 306 4.97 10.46 2.30
N PHE A 307 4.46 9.50 1.55
CA PHE A 307 5.20 8.80 0.51
C PHE A 307 4.90 9.28 -0.92
N GLN A 308 3.97 10.23 -1.14
CA GLN A 308 3.54 10.71 -2.48
C GLN A 308 4.70 11.14 -3.40
N LYS A 309 5.79 11.67 -2.84
CA LYS A 309 6.98 12.07 -3.62
C LYS A 309 7.69 10.91 -4.30
N TYR A 310 7.63 9.72 -3.74
CA TYR A 310 8.21 8.52 -4.35
C TYR A 310 7.31 7.98 -5.46
N PHE A 311 5.98 8.10 -5.27
CA PHE A 311 4.98 7.76 -6.27
C PHE A 311 5.16 8.59 -7.56
N THR A 312 5.21 9.91 -7.44
CA THR A 312 5.36 10.80 -8.61
C THR A 312 6.69 10.59 -9.33
N LYS A 313 7.79 10.35 -8.63
CA LYS A 313 9.10 10.06 -9.24
C LYS A 313 9.10 8.70 -9.95
N GLY A 314 8.48 7.67 -9.37
CA GLY A 314 8.41 6.33 -9.96
C GLY A 314 7.63 6.31 -11.28
N ILE A 315 6.47 6.98 -11.32
CA ILE A 315 5.65 7.08 -12.55
C ILE A 315 6.36 7.92 -13.62
N ALA A 316 6.94 9.06 -13.25
CA ALA A 316 7.60 9.95 -14.19
C ALA A 316 8.79 9.29 -14.90
N MET A 317 9.58 8.47 -14.19
CA MET A 317 10.70 7.73 -14.80
C MET A 317 10.25 6.62 -15.74
N GLY A 318 9.07 6.03 -15.54
CA GLY A 318 8.46 5.07 -16.45
C GLY A 318 7.91 5.71 -17.74
N ALA A 319 7.49 6.98 -17.66
CA ALA A 319 6.87 7.71 -18.77
C ALA A 319 7.89 8.43 -19.68
N VAL A 320 9.12 8.68 -19.24
CA VAL A 320 10.14 9.46 -19.97
C VAL A 320 11.07 8.60 -20.84
N LYS A 321 10.74 7.35 -21.12
CA LYS A 321 11.42 6.55 -22.16
C LYS A 321 10.64 6.63 -23.49
N GLY A 322 10.47 7.84 -24.00
CA GLY A 322 10.06 8.15 -25.36
C GLY A 322 11.06 9.09 -25.98
#